data_9c3de7f3ee7c6ddf5db27e5c3b976fa5
#
_entry.id   9c3de7f3ee7c6ddf5db27e5c3b976fa5
#
_cell.length_a   1.000
_cell.length_b   1.000
_cell.length_c   1.000
_cell.angle_alpha   90.00
_cell.angle_beta   90.00
_cell.angle_gamma   90.00
#
_symmetry.space_group_name_H-M   'P 1'
#
loop_
_entity.id
_entity.type
_entity.pdbx_description
1 polymer ?
#
loop_
_entity_poly.entity_id
_entity_poly.type
_entity_poly.pdbx_seq_one_letter_code
_entity_poly.pdbx_strand_id
1 'polypeptide(L)'
;MTIASSGKHEWWNELRHNGVLISSPVLSEYFDSLEKPNYVQNKILRDRYNSFDTWLKSTTRKDRGNDPLHKWCDAVLEGFLHYSSDQYLKGTNIPKELGVNSLTGDKLRPHRILFESRSKKTPRIAVWIEPPIAGKQDFRTLGTGKGRTSYSRLLEYLRGAGIKTGILTNGIQFRLVYAAPDHDSWAEWDIRSWFEDEDFKAQLHGFL
;
A
#
# COMPACT_ATOMS: atom_id res chain seq x y z
N MET A 1 23.51 16.02 -26.07
CA MET A 1 23.20 14.64 -26.46
C MET A 1 22.55 13.96 -25.27
N THR A 2 21.23 13.93 -25.25
CA THR A 2 20.46 13.25 -24.23
C THR A 2 20.42 11.77 -24.63
N ILE A 3 21.13 10.94 -23.90
CA ILE A 3 21.05 9.48 -24.07
C ILE A 3 19.67 9.10 -23.58
N ALA A 4 18.79 8.72 -24.49
CA ALA A 4 17.52 8.08 -24.15
C ALA A 4 17.84 6.81 -23.37
N SER A 5 17.59 6.82 -22.06
CA SER A 5 17.61 5.60 -21.25
C SER A 5 16.45 4.74 -21.74
N SER A 6 16.79 3.70 -22.49
CA SER A 6 15.84 2.73 -23.01
C SER A 6 15.04 2.07 -21.89
N GLY A 7 13.77 2.12 -22.01
CA GLY A 7 12.66 1.24 -21.59
C GLY A 7 12.66 0.38 -20.31
N LYS A 8 13.78 0.22 -19.63
CA LYS A 8 13.93 -0.78 -18.55
C LYS A 8 13.11 -0.48 -17.27
N HIS A 9 12.78 0.78 -17.02
CA HIS A 9 12.04 1.20 -15.81
C HIS A 9 10.85 2.10 -16.15
N GLU A 10 10.20 1.86 -17.27
CA GLU A 10 9.02 2.62 -17.69
C GLU A 10 7.94 2.60 -16.60
N TRP A 11 7.75 1.45 -15.95
CA TRP A 11 6.80 1.29 -14.84
C TRP A 11 7.02 2.30 -13.70
N TRP A 12 8.28 2.65 -13.39
CA TRP A 12 8.58 3.62 -12.35
C TRP A 12 8.15 5.04 -12.74
N ASN A 13 8.31 5.38 -14.01
CA ASN A 13 7.91 6.69 -14.53
C ASN A 13 6.38 6.85 -14.63
N GLU A 14 5.65 5.75 -14.69
CA GLU A 14 4.20 5.74 -14.70
C GLU A 14 3.59 5.93 -13.29
N LEU A 15 4.37 5.72 -12.25
CA LEU A 15 3.91 5.89 -10.87
C LEU A 15 3.82 7.39 -10.51
N ARG A 16 2.88 7.68 -9.65
CA ARG A 16 2.90 8.95 -8.92
C ARG A 16 3.89 8.83 -7.77
N HIS A 17 4.79 9.79 -7.63
CA HIS A 17 5.74 9.78 -6.52
C HIS A 17 6.09 11.18 -6.02
N ASN A 18 6.63 11.25 -4.82
CA ASN A 18 7.15 12.46 -4.20
C ASN A 18 8.45 12.13 -3.46
N GLY A 19 9.44 12.97 -3.64
CA GLY A 19 10.77 12.71 -3.11
C GLY A 19 11.46 11.54 -3.82
N VAL A 20 12.59 11.12 -3.28
CA VAL A 20 13.38 9.99 -3.80
C VAL A 20 13.12 8.77 -2.91
N LEU A 21 12.15 7.93 -3.28
CA LEU A 21 11.90 6.67 -2.56
C LEU A 21 12.95 5.62 -2.93
N ILE A 22 13.22 5.47 -4.23
CA ILE A 22 14.22 4.57 -4.77
C ILE A 22 15.09 5.39 -5.74
N SER A 23 16.40 5.37 -5.55
CA SER A 23 17.30 6.08 -6.44
C SER A 23 17.52 5.33 -7.75
N SER A 24 17.85 6.05 -8.83
CA SER A 24 18.09 5.44 -10.14
C SER A 24 19.16 4.32 -10.13
N PRO A 25 20.28 4.42 -9.39
CA PRO A 25 21.23 3.31 -9.27
C PRO A 25 20.59 2.06 -8.64
N VAL A 26 19.78 2.21 -7.59
CA VAL A 26 19.09 1.10 -6.93
C VAL A 26 18.05 0.47 -7.86
N LEU A 27 17.31 1.28 -8.62
CA LEU A 27 16.40 0.76 -9.65
C LEU A 27 17.14 -0.11 -10.66
N SER A 28 18.30 0.35 -11.14
CA SER A 28 19.09 -0.40 -12.14
C SER A 28 19.75 -1.66 -11.57
N GLU A 29 20.09 -1.66 -10.27
CA GLU A 29 20.76 -2.80 -9.63
C GLU A 29 19.79 -3.92 -9.26
N TYR A 30 18.62 -3.56 -8.72
CA TYR A 30 17.72 -4.54 -8.11
C TYR A 30 16.46 -4.83 -8.91
N PHE A 31 16.11 -3.97 -9.88
CA PHE A 31 14.84 -4.07 -10.64
C PHE A 31 15.07 -4.24 -12.15
N ASP A 32 16.25 -4.67 -12.55
CA ASP A 32 16.62 -4.83 -13.98
C ASP A 32 15.88 -6.00 -14.66
N SER A 33 15.43 -6.98 -13.86
CA SER A 33 14.65 -8.13 -14.32
C SER A 33 13.49 -8.41 -13.36
N LEU A 34 12.34 -7.81 -13.62
CA LEU A 34 11.14 -8.12 -12.86
C LEU A 34 10.47 -9.38 -13.42
N GLU A 35 10.10 -10.29 -12.53
CA GLU A 35 9.33 -11.48 -12.91
C GLU A 35 7.93 -11.08 -13.39
N LYS A 36 7.47 -11.71 -14.47
CA LYS A 36 6.08 -11.55 -14.91
C LYS A 36 5.15 -12.30 -13.97
N PRO A 37 4.02 -11.70 -13.58
CA PRO A 37 3.04 -12.38 -12.74
C PRO A 37 2.57 -13.70 -13.37
N ASN A 38 2.40 -14.73 -12.53
CA ASN A 38 1.86 -16.01 -12.97
C ASN A 38 0.37 -15.86 -13.32
N TYR A 39 -0.07 -16.46 -14.43
CA TYR A 39 -1.46 -16.42 -14.89
C TYR A 39 -2.50 -16.86 -13.83
N VAL A 40 -2.19 -17.90 -13.04
CA VAL A 40 -3.09 -18.40 -12.00
C VAL A 40 -3.27 -17.37 -10.87
N GLN A 41 -2.17 -16.76 -10.43
CA GLN A 41 -2.20 -15.68 -9.44
C GLN A 41 -3.02 -14.50 -9.94
N ASN A 42 -2.82 -14.12 -11.19
CA ASN A 42 -3.55 -13.03 -11.85
C ASN A 42 -5.06 -13.28 -11.89
N LYS A 43 -5.50 -14.51 -12.21
CA LYS A 43 -6.91 -14.86 -12.21
C LYS A 43 -7.53 -14.73 -10.82
N ILE A 44 -6.89 -15.29 -9.80
CA ILE A 44 -7.37 -15.21 -8.42
C ILE A 44 -7.48 -13.74 -7.97
N LEU A 45 -6.49 -12.93 -8.28
CA LEU A 45 -6.49 -11.51 -7.91
C LEU A 45 -7.55 -10.71 -8.67
N ARG A 46 -7.76 -11.01 -9.96
CA ARG A 46 -8.84 -10.41 -10.74
C ARG A 46 -10.20 -10.73 -10.14
N ASP A 47 -10.45 -11.97 -9.71
CA ASP A 47 -11.71 -12.36 -9.08
C ASP A 47 -11.92 -11.64 -7.74
N ARG A 48 -10.85 -11.47 -6.96
CA ARG A 48 -10.88 -10.69 -5.71
C ARG A 48 -11.12 -9.20 -5.97
N TYR A 49 -10.46 -8.65 -6.98
CA TYR A 49 -10.67 -7.27 -7.40
C TYR A 49 -12.11 -7.03 -7.86
N ASN A 50 -12.68 -7.90 -8.66
CA ASN A 50 -14.06 -7.79 -9.12
C ASN A 50 -15.07 -7.78 -7.96
N SER A 51 -14.82 -8.60 -6.93
CA SER A 51 -15.64 -8.61 -5.71
C SER A 51 -15.53 -7.28 -4.94
N PHE A 52 -14.33 -6.73 -4.84
CA PHE A 52 -14.08 -5.42 -4.24
C PHE A 52 -14.71 -4.28 -5.05
N ASP A 53 -14.56 -4.29 -6.37
CA ASP A 53 -15.12 -3.29 -7.28
C ASP A 53 -16.66 -3.28 -7.24
N THR A 54 -17.28 -4.47 -7.18
CA THR A 54 -18.73 -4.61 -6.98
C THR A 54 -19.17 -3.99 -5.66
N TRP A 55 -18.44 -4.23 -4.58
CA TRP A 55 -18.72 -3.58 -3.29
C TRP A 55 -18.52 -2.06 -3.38
N LEU A 56 -17.47 -1.60 -4.05
CA LEU A 56 -17.16 -0.18 -4.20
C LEU A 56 -18.27 0.57 -4.93
N LYS A 57 -18.85 -0.04 -5.96
CA LYS A 57 -19.96 0.50 -6.76
C LYS A 57 -21.33 0.39 -6.08
N SER A 58 -21.45 -0.41 -5.03
CA SER A 58 -22.72 -0.63 -4.34
C SER A 58 -23.18 0.62 -3.58
N THR A 59 -24.44 1.00 -3.74
CA THR A 59 -25.09 2.10 -3.01
C THR A 59 -25.24 1.79 -1.53
N THR A 60 -25.28 0.50 -1.15
CA THR A 60 -25.41 0.01 0.23
C THR A 60 -24.06 -0.19 0.92
N ARG A 61 -22.99 0.38 0.39
CA ARG A 61 -21.63 0.22 0.92
C ARG A 61 -21.50 0.53 2.41
N LYS A 62 -22.21 1.56 2.90
CA LYS A 62 -22.20 1.95 4.32
C LYS A 62 -22.76 0.85 5.23
N ASP A 63 -23.76 0.14 4.77
CA ASP A 63 -24.45 -0.90 5.55
C ASP A 63 -23.66 -2.20 5.62
N ARG A 64 -22.74 -2.42 4.64
CA ARG A 64 -21.94 -3.65 4.53
C ARG A 64 -20.59 -3.58 5.24
N GLY A 65 -20.26 -2.44 5.85
CA GLY A 65 -18.95 -2.25 6.49
C GLY A 65 -17.77 -2.29 5.51
N ASN A 66 -16.56 -2.35 6.04
CA ASN A 66 -15.31 -2.31 5.27
C ASN A 66 -14.67 -3.71 5.07
N ASP A 67 -15.37 -4.79 5.38
CA ASP A 67 -14.81 -6.15 5.28
C ASP A 67 -14.33 -6.51 3.85
N PRO A 68 -15.06 -6.21 2.75
CA PRO A 68 -14.57 -6.45 1.40
C PRO A 68 -13.28 -5.68 1.07
N LEU A 69 -13.14 -4.43 1.55
CA LEU A 69 -11.91 -3.65 1.40
C LEU A 69 -10.74 -4.32 2.13
N HIS A 70 -10.95 -4.74 3.37
CA HIS A 70 -9.91 -5.42 4.14
C HIS A 70 -9.51 -6.76 3.54
N LYS A 71 -10.48 -7.54 3.05
CA LYS A 71 -10.21 -8.81 2.33
C LYS A 71 -9.44 -8.59 1.02
N TRP A 72 -9.77 -7.53 0.29
CA TRP A 72 -9.04 -7.15 -0.90
C TRP A 72 -7.59 -6.76 -0.58
N CYS A 73 -7.38 -5.91 0.42
CA CYS A 73 -6.03 -5.53 0.85
C CYS A 73 -5.21 -6.74 1.31
N ASP A 74 -5.81 -7.68 2.06
CA ASP A 74 -5.14 -8.93 2.45
C ASP A 74 -4.76 -9.76 1.21
N ALA A 75 -5.65 -9.88 0.22
CA ALA A 75 -5.36 -10.60 -1.03
C ALA A 75 -4.19 -9.96 -1.82
N VAL A 76 -4.06 -8.64 -1.80
CA VAL A 76 -2.92 -7.95 -2.42
C VAL A 76 -1.63 -8.25 -1.65
N LEU A 77 -1.64 -8.18 -0.31
CA LEU A 77 -0.47 -8.50 0.52
C LEU A 77 0.00 -9.94 0.32
N GLU A 78 -0.94 -10.88 0.26
CA GLU A 78 -0.64 -12.31 0.14
C GLU A 78 -0.30 -12.72 -1.30
N GLY A 79 -1.02 -12.21 -2.27
CA GLY A 79 -0.92 -12.64 -3.67
C GLY A 79 0.16 -11.92 -4.47
N PHE A 80 0.39 -10.63 -4.20
CA PHE A 80 1.41 -9.84 -4.90
C PHE A 80 2.68 -9.65 -4.08
N LEU A 81 2.55 -9.28 -2.82
CA LEU A 81 3.71 -9.02 -1.97
C LEU A 81 4.21 -10.28 -1.24
N HIS A 82 3.60 -11.43 -1.51
CA HIS A 82 4.00 -12.75 -1.00
C HIS A 82 4.12 -12.84 0.53
N TYR A 83 3.44 -11.96 1.27
CA TYR A 83 3.35 -12.07 2.71
C TYR A 83 2.33 -13.15 3.08
N SER A 84 2.78 -14.27 3.63
CA SER A 84 1.85 -15.26 4.17
C SER A 84 1.09 -14.73 5.39
N SER A 85 -0.13 -15.22 5.62
CA SER A 85 -1.00 -14.75 6.70
C SER A 85 -0.40 -14.90 8.11
N ASP A 86 0.61 -15.75 8.28
CA ASP A 86 1.38 -15.93 9.50
C ASP A 86 2.54 -14.91 9.65
N GLN A 87 2.85 -14.12 8.62
CA GLN A 87 3.88 -13.09 8.65
C GLN A 87 3.34 -11.70 9.01
N TYR A 88 2.03 -11.56 9.22
CA TYR A 88 1.47 -10.28 9.65
C TYR A 88 0.42 -10.43 10.76
N LEU A 89 0.20 -9.33 11.47
CA LEU A 89 -0.88 -9.20 12.46
C LEU A 89 -1.92 -8.19 11.97
N LYS A 90 -3.17 -8.40 12.34
CA LYS A 90 -4.30 -7.54 11.95
C LYS A 90 -5.28 -7.25 13.09
N GLY A 91 -5.86 -6.06 13.04
CA GLY A 91 -6.93 -5.66 13.96
C GLY A 91 -6.54 -5.78 15.43
N THR A 92 -7.35 -6.48 16.20
CA THR A 92 -7.16 -6.68 17.63
C THR A 92 -5.96 -7.55 18.00
N ASN A 93 -5.45 -8.35 17.05
CA ASN A 93 -4.26 -9.18 17.26
C ASN A 93 -2.95 -8.38 17.26
N ILE A 94 -2.99 -7.10 16.83
CA ILE A 94 -1.83 -6.21 16.95
C ILE A 94 -1.65 -5.85 18.41
N PRO A 95 -0.48 -6.10 19.03
CA PRO A 95 -0.20 -5.76 20.42
C PRO A 95 -0.45 -4.27 20.70
N LYS A 96 -0.94 -3.96 21.91
CA LYS A 96 -1.24 -2.58 22.30
C LYS A 96 0.01 -1.70 22.36
N GLU A 97 1.15 -2.31 22.63
CA GLU A 97 2.47 -1.70 22.74
C GLU A 97 2.96 -1.14 21.39
N LEU A 98 2.46 -1.72 20.27
CA LEU A 98 2.71 -1.21 18.92
C LEU A 98 1.80 -0.05 18.53
N GLY A 99 0.96 0.45 19.44
CA GLY A 99 0.20 1.68 19.24
C GLY A 99 1.03 2.90 19.64
N VAL A 100 0.91 3.98 18.88
CA VAL A 100 1.60 5.26 19.12
C VAL A 100 0.59 6.30 19.60
N ASN A 101 0.94 7.07 20.61
CA ASN A 101 0.13 8.22 21.01
C ASN A 101 0.43 9.38 20.08
N SER A 102 -0.61 9.93 19.44
CA SER A 102 -0.47 11.09 18.57
C SER A 102 -0.25 12.37 19.37
N LEU A 103 0.26 13.40 18.71
CA LEU A 103 0.39 14.75 19.28
C LEU A 103 -0.97 15.33 19.72
N THR A 104 -2.09 14.84 19.17
CA THR A 104 -3.44 15.26 19.53
C THR A 104 -4.10 14.37 20.57
N GLY A 105 -3.36 13.41 21.16
CA GLY A 105 -3.82 12.51 22.21
C GLY A 105 -4.59 11.28 21.71
N ASP A 106 -4.74 11.10 20.38
CA ASP A 106 -5.34 9.89 19.82
C ASP A 106 -4.34 8.74 19.86
N LYS A 107 -4.83 7.51 20.05
CA LYS A 107 -3.99 6.33 19.90
C LYS A 107 -4.00 5.87 18.44
N LEU A 108 -2.87 6.03 17.76
CA LEU A 108 -2.68 5.58 16.40
C LEU A 108 -2.35 4.09 16.38
N ARG A 109 -3.07 3.34 15.56
CA ARG A 109 -2.85 1.90 15.33
C ARG A 109 -3.02 1.59 13.87
N PRO A 110 -2.09 0.86 13.23
CA PRO A 110 -2.25 0.45 11.84
C PRO A 110 -3.27 -0.69 11.75
N HIS A 111 -3.77 -0.94 10.55
CA HIS A 111 -4.70 -2.03 10.29
C HIS A 111 -3.98 -3.38 10.16
N ARG A 112 -2.70 -3.35 9.69
CA ARG A 112 -1.82 -4.52 9.61
C ARG A 112 -0.41 -4.11 10.00
N ILE A 113 0.34 -5.06 10.56
CA ILE A 113 1.80 -4.96 10.72
C ILE A 113 2.42 -6.19 10.11
N LEU A 114 3.27 -5.99 9.12
CA LEU A 114 4.03 -7.02 8.45
C LEU A 114 5.40 -7.13 9.11
N PHE A 115 5.87 -8.36 9.26
CA PHE A 115 7.11 -8.67 9.93
C PHE A 115 8.13 -9.24 8.96
N GLU A 116 9.40 -9.09 9.28
CA GLU A 116 10.50 -9.63 8.48
C GLU A 116 10.43 -11.15 8.35
N SER A 117 9.92 -11.80 9.40
CA SER A 117 9.84 -13.27 9.45
C SER A 117 8.58 -13.71 10.19
N ARG A 118 8.25 -15.01 10.08
CA ARG A 118 7.15 -15.63 10.82
C ARG A 118 7.28 -15.56 12.34
N SER A 119 8.49 -15.35 12.84
CA SER A 119 8.72 -15.16 14.29
C SER A 119 8.09 -13.89 14.86
N LYS A 120 7.70 -12.94 13.99
CA LYS A 120 7.05 -11.66 14.34
C LYS A 120 7.81 -10.81 15.36
N LYS A 121 9.13 -10.90 15.36
CA LYS A 121 9.98 -10.13 16.29
C LYS A 121 10.22 -8.70 15.79
N THR A 122 10.45 -8.53 14.48
CA THR A 122 10.84 -7.25 13.90
C THR A 122 9.76 -6.74 12.96
N PRO A 123 8.96 -5.74 13.35
CA PRO A 123 8.03 -5.06 12.44
C PRO A 123 8.79 -4.40 11.29
N ARG A 124 8.32 -4.58 10.07
CA ARG A 124 8.93 -3.99 8.86
C ARG A 124 8.05 -2.97 8.19
N ILE A 125 6.77 -3.29 8.03
CA ILE A 125 5.84 -2.44 7.30
C ILE A 125 4.55 -2.28 8.10
N ALA A 126 4.10 -1.05 8.26
CA ALA A 126 2.78 -0.75 8.79
C ALA A 126 1.80 -0.48 7.66
N VAL A 127 0.63 -1.12 7.66
CA VAL A 127 -0.40 -0.91 6.64
C VAL A 127 -1.57 -0.13 7.22
N TRP A 128 -1.86 1.00 6.59
CA TRP A 128 -2.98 1.87 6.92
C TRP A 128 -4.03 1.79 5.83
N ILE A 129 -5.25 1.37 6.18
CA ILE A 129 -6.35 1.18 5.23
C ILE A 129 -7.41 2.23 5.50
N GLU A 130 -7.68 3.10 4.54
CA GLU A 130 -8.74 4.09 4.62
C GLU A 130 -9.81 3.80 3.57
N PRO A 131 -11.09 3.82 3.93
CA PRO A 131 -12.14 3.65 2.93
C PRO A 131 -12.06 4.73 1.84
N PRO A 132 -12.27 4.38 0.57
CA PRO A 132 -12.31 5.36 -0.49
C PRO A 132 -13.51 6.29 -0.31
N ILE A 133 -13.27 7.59 -0.42
CA ILE A 133 -14.29 8.62 -0.33
C ILE A 133 -14.69 9.02 -1.76
N ALA A 134 -15.98 8.98 -2.07
CA ALA A 134 -16.50 9.35 -3.38
C ALA A 134 -16.01 10.75 -3.80
N GLY A 135 -15.45 10.85 -5.00
CA GLY A 135 -14.90 12.09 -5.55
C GLY A 135 -13.58 12.58 -4.93
N LYS A 136 -12.97 11.80 -3.99
CA LYS A 136 -11.72 12.15 -3.33
C LYS A 136 -10.76 10.97 -3.40
N GLN A 137 -9.82 11.04 -4.32
CA GLN A 137 -8.80 10.00 -4.54
C GLN A 137 -7.43 10.37 -3.95
N ASP A 138 -7.34 11.49 -3.22
CA ASP A 138 -6.07 11.94 -2.66
C ASP A 138 -6.00 11.65 -1.16
N PHE A 139 -4.96 10.92 -0.74
CA PHE A 139 -4.66 10.67 0.66
C PHE A 139 -4.28 11.92 1.47
N ARG A 140 -4.11 13.07 0.82
CA ARG A 140 -4.02 14.38 1.47
C ARG A 140 -5.38 14.92 1.91
N THR A 141 -6.49 14.34 1.45
CA THR A 141 -7.80 14.70 1.97
C THR A 141 -7.95 14.19 3.40
N LEU A 142 -8.77 14.90 4.19
CA LEU A 142 -9.03 14.56 5.57
C LEU A 142 -9.50 13.12 5.70
N GLY A 143 -8.72 12.31 6.43
CA GLY A 143 -9.11 10.98 6.86
C GLY A 143 -10.08 11.04 8.05
N THR A 144 -10.44 9.89 8.59
CA THR A 144 -11.21 9.80 9.82
C THR A 144 -10.40 10.33 11.00
N GLY A 145 -10.99 11.26 11.79
CA GLY A 145 -10.45 11.78 13.07
C GLY A 145 -9.75 13.14 12.97
N LYS A 146 -10.16 14.04 13.83
CA LYS A 146 -9.62 15.36 14.25
C LYS A 146 -8.92 16.23 13.16
N GLY A 147 -9.44 16.23 11.94
CA GLY A 147 -8.97 17.10 10.86
C GLY A 147 -7.63 16.73 10.22
N ARG A 148 -7.04 15.60 10.58
CA ARG A 148 -5.73 15.13 10.04
C ARG A 148 -5.95 14.21 8.85
N THR A 149 -5.03 14.28 7.88
CA THR A 149 -5.06 13.38 6.72
C THR A 149 -4.61 11.97 7.10
N SER A 150 -5.07 10.96 6.36
CA SER A 150 -4.61 9.58 6.52
C SER A 150 -3.09 9.47 6.36
N TYR A 151 -2.53 10.24 5.41
CA TYR A 151 -1.10 10.29 5.18
C TYR A 151 -0.34 10.84 6.38
N SER A 152 -0.75 11.98 6.94
CA SER A 152 -0.08 12.58 8.11
C SER A 152 -0.16 11.67 9.36
N ARG A 153 -1.26 10.95 9.52
CA ARG A 153 -1.44 9.98 10.62
C ARG A 153 -0.50 8.76 10.46
N LEU A 154 -0.36 8.27 9.23
CA LEU A 154 0.60 7.20 8.96
C LEU A 154 2.03 7.65 9.23
N LEU A 155 2.45 8.83 8.74
CA LEU A 155 3.80 9.36 9.00
C LEU A 155 4.10 9.49 10.49
N GLU A 156 3.16 10.03 11.25
CA GLU A 156 3.30 10.16 12.69
C GLU A 156 3.41 8.80 13.38
N TYR A 157 2.58 7.83 12.95
CA TYR A 157 2.67 6.46 13.45
C TYR A 157 4.05 5.84 13.15
N LEU A 158 4.52 5.93 11.90
CA LEU A 158 5.79 5.34 11.47
C LEU A 158 6.96 5.90 12.29
N ARG A 159 7.02 7.23 12.43
CA ARG A 159 8.05 7.90 13.21
C ARG A 159 7.99 7.53 14.70
N GLY A 160 6.80 7.51 15.28
CA GLY A 160 6.60 7.18 16.69
C GLY A 160 6.84 5.70 17.02
N ALA A 161 6.59 4.79 16.08
CA ALA A 161 6.84 3.36 16.22
C ALA A 161 8.27 2.93 15.83
N GLY A 162 9.08 3.83 15.26
CA GLY A 162 10.41 3.51 14.74
C GLY A 162 10.38 2.60 13.50
N ILE A 163 9.24 2.51 12.80
CA ILE A 163 9.07 1.75 11.57
C ILE A 163 9.28 2.71 10.40
N LYS A 164 10.24 2.43 9.51
CA LYS A 164 10.56 3.34 8.41
C LYS A 164 9.61 3.26 7.23
N THR A 165 8.95 2.12 7.04
CA THR A 165 8.17 1.84 5.83
C THR A 165 6.70 1.60 6.17
N GLY A 166 5.82 2.18 5.38
CA GLY A 166 4.38 1.98 5.49
C GLY A 166 3.69 1.84 4.14
N ILE A 167 2.54 1.21 4.14
CA ILE A 167 1.63 1.18 3.00
C ILE A 167 0.36 1.91 3.41
N LEU A 168 -0.02 2.94 2.64
CA LEU A 168 -1.30 3.60 2.74
C LEU A 168 -2.16 3.18 1.56
N THR A 169 -3.37 2.68 1.84
CA THR A 169 -4.25 2.22 0.77
C THR A 169 -5.73 2.52 1.05
N ASN A 170 -6.47 2.79 -0.02
CA ASN A 170 -7.93 2.83 -0.03
C ASN A 170 -8.54 1.65 -0.84
N GLY A 171 -7.71 0.67 -1.16
CA GLY A 171 -8.07 -0.47 -2.00
C GLY A 171 -7.97 -0.21 -3.50
N ILE A 172 -7.89 1.05 -3.94
CA ILE A 172 -7.67 1.46 -5.33
C ILE A 172 -6.23 1.91 -5.53
N GLN A 173 -5.75 2.76 -4.62
CA GLN A 173 -4.40 3.28 -4.61
C GLN A 173 -3.60 2.57 -3.52
N PHE A 174 -2.38 2.20 -3.84
CA PHE A 174 -1.41 1.65 -2.91
C PHE A 174 -0.18 2.55 -2.92
N ARG A 175 0.04 3.24 -1.82
CA ARG A 175 1.16 4.15 -1.64
C ARG A 175 2.16 3.54 -0.68
N LEU A 176 3.35 3.20 -1.20
CA LEU A 176 4.49 2.84 -0.40
C LEU A 176 5.14 4.12 0.13
N VAL A 177 5.28 4.22 1.43
CA VAL A 177 5.78 5.41 2.12
C VAL A 177 7.05 5.05 2.88
N TYR A 178 8.07 5.86 2.71
CA TYR A 178 9.25 5.87 3.56
C TYR A 178 9.22 7.11 4.45
N ALA A 179 9.40 6.93 5.76
CA ALA A 179 9.37 7.98 6.75
C ALA A 179 10.69 8.02 7.54
N ALA A 180 11.58 8.92 7.13
CA ALA A 180 12.72 9.30 7.95
C ALA A 180 12.31 10.33 9.02
N PRO A 181 13.16 10.62 10.02
CA PRO A 181 12.85 11.63 11.03
C PRO A 181 12.58 13.02 10.47
N ASP A 182 13.32 13.42 9.44
CA ASP A 182 13.36 14.76 8.85
C ASP A 182 12.69 14.87 7.47
N HIS A 183 12.49 13.76 6.79
CA HIS A 183 11.86 13.75 5.46
C HIS A 183 10.98 12.53 5.26
N ASP A 184 10.18 12.56 4.22
CA ASP A 184 9.39 11.43 3.73
C ASP A 184 9.39 11.40 2.20
N SER A 185 9.22 10.20 1.67
CA SER A 185 9.08 9.96 0.24
C SER A 185 8.06 8.86 0.01
N TRP A 186 7.46 8.83 -1.19
CA TRP A 186 6.49 7.81 -1.51
C TRP A 186 6.40 7.56 -3.03
N ALA A 187 5.96 6.36 -3.35
CA ALA A 187 5.49 5.97 -4.67
C ALA A 187 4.08 5.37 -4.58
N GLU A 188 3.24 5.61 -5.57
CA GLU A 188 1.83 5.22 -5.55
C GLU A 188 1.46 4.49 -6.84
N TRP A 189 0.88 3.32 -6.66
CA TRP A 189 0.27 2.50 -7.70
C TRP A 189 -1.24 2.69 -7.71
N ASP A 190 -1.84 2.76 -8.91
CA ASP A 190 -3.28 2.74 -9.10
C ASP A 190 -3.69 1.40 -9.73
N ILE A 191 -4.34 0.55 -8.95
CA ILE A 191 -4.67 -0.80 -9.37
C ILE A 191 -5.66 -0.88 -10.52
N ARG A 192 -6.38 0.19 -10.83
CA ARG A 192 -7.32 0.19 -11.96
C ARG A 192 -6.59 -0.04 -13.27
N SER A 193 -5.38 0.51 -13.39
CA SER A 193 -4.53 0.29 -14.55
C SER A 193 -4.03 -1.15 -14.69
N TRP A 194 -4.00 -1.94 -13.60
CA TRP A 194 -3.50 -3.31 -13.64
C TRP A 194 -4.41 -4.27 -14.39
N PHE A 195 -5.71 -3.97 -14.46
CA PHE A 195 -6.74 -4.87 -14.99
C PHE A 195 -7.39 -4.38 -16.29
N GLU A 196 -6.92 -3.24 -16.83
CA GLU A 196 -7.49 -2.63 -18.04
C GLU A 196 -7.13 -3.39 -19.33
N ASP A 197 -5.94 -4.02 -19.38
CA ASP A 197 -5.43 -4.76 -20.52
C ASP A 197 -5.23 -6.24 -20.21
N GLU A 198 -5.22 -7.11 -21.23
CA GLU A 198 -4.91 -8.54 -21.09
C GLU A 198 -3.45 -8.77 -20.66
N ASP A 199 -2.54 -7.91 -21.12
CA ASP A 199 -1.14 -7.84 -20.72
C ASP A 199 -1.01 -6.82 -19.60
N PHE A 200 -1.01 -7.29 -18.37
CA PHE A 200 -0.83 -6.44 -17.16
C PHE A 200 0.23 -5.37 -17.38
N LYS A 201 -0.16 -4.09 -17.19
CA LYS A 201 0.72 -2.96 -17.45
C LYS A 201 1.99 -3.01 -16.62
N ALA A 202 3.00 -2.32 -17.11
CA ALA A 202 4.33 -2.21 -16.52
C ALA A 202 4.30 -1.90 -15.00
N GLN A 203 3.34 -1.11 -14.52
CA GLN A 203 3.17 -0.78 -13.11
C GLN A 203 3.02 -2.01 -12.19
N LEU A 204 2.35 -3.08 -12.64
CA LEU A 204 2.20 -4.28 -11.83
C LEU A 204 3.54 -4.97 -11.60
N HIS A 205 4.41 -4.99 -12.61
CA HIS A 205 5.75 -5.58 -12.49
C HIS A 205 6.59 -4.90 -11.41
N GLY A 206 6.44 -3.60 -11.21
CA GLY A 206 7.16 -2.86 -10.18
C GLY A 206 6.52 -2.93 -8.79
N PHE A 207 5.35 -3.57 -8.67
CA PHE A 207 4.69 -3.80 -7.39
C PHE A 207 5.04 -5.16 -6.78
N LEU A 208 5.48 -6.11 -7.61
CA LEU A 208 5.92 -7.45 -7.21
C LEU A 208 7.36 -7.43 -6.71
#